data_0aba5132733d69749a664396dfeeb881
#
_entry.id   0aba5132733d69749a664396dfeeb881
#
_cell.length_a   1.000
_cell.length_b   1.000
_cell.length_c   1.000
_cell.angle_alpha   90.00
_cell.angle_beta   90.00
_cell.angle_gamma   90.00
#
_symmetry.space_group_name_H-M   'P 1'
#
loop_
_entity.id
_entity.type
_entity.pdbx_description
1 polymer ?
#
loop_
_entity_poly.entity_id
_entity_poly.type
_entity_poly.pdbx_seq_one_letter_code
_entity_poly.pdbx_strand_id
1 'polypeptide(L)'
;MTLKDIINNPLQMFGKTTEPSSGSHQGGPDGSDLVISPGSLVVVTGANGLIGGHVADKFLQRGYLVRGTVRSASRDQWLKEHFDKKYGPGKFEMVVISDMVASGAFDEVVKGASGFVHVASPLLISTDPNVTVPIAVGGTLRCLESSAKEPGIKRVVVTSSSGACASSRRSQTLIDSSTWNEAAVEAAYAPPPYDEEIRKEDVYYACKTKSEQAAWKWVQEHKPSFTLNTVLPSANLGPPVDVVHQGYRSTIKWVETAVKKGEATKLEDLHALSPQYYVDVRDVAELHVAALVYPDVVGERIFAFASPFNWNDVLRILKRAYPQRKFSEEIPGLGRYESKVTNERAEELLKRLTGHGWTSLEDSVKANAEGVVA
;
A
#
# COMPACT_ATOMS: atom_id res chain seq x y z
N MET A 1 13.64 14.38 -21.22
CA MET A 1 13.65 14.76 -19.79
C MET A 1 14.37 13.68 -19.02
N THR A 2 15.39 13.98 -18.25
CA THR A 2 16.14 12.98 -17.49
C THR A 2 15.44 12.70 -16.15
N LEU A 3 15.75 11.55 -15.55
CA LEU A 3 15.21 11.17 -14.22
C LEU A 3 15.48 12.28 -13.17
N LYS A 4 16.60 13.00 -13.28
CA LYS A 4 16.95 14.15 -12.44
C LYS A 4 16.01 15.34 -12.61
N ASP A 5 15.50 15.58 -13.81
CA ASP A 5 14.59 16.70 -14.07
C ASP A 5 13.22 16.50 -13.43
N ILE A 6 12.81 15.23 -13.29
CA ILE A 6 11.54 14.83 -12.65
C ILE A 6 11.62 14.99 -11.13
N ILE A 7 12.77 14.73 -10.54
CA ILE A 7 12.96 14.74 -9.07
C ILE A 7 13.05 16.17 -8.52
N ASN A 8 13.61 17.11 -9.28
CA ASN A 8 14.03 18.44 -8.79
C ASN A 8 13.05 19.58 -9.07
N ASN A 9 11.92 19.34 -9.75
CA ASN A 9 10.97 20.41 -10.08
C ASN A 9 9.63 20.20 -9.32
N PRO A 10 9.37 20.95 -8.20
CA PRO A 10 8.10 20.86 -7.49
C PRO A 10 6.97 21.42 -8.38
N LEU A 11 5.93 20.62 -8.53
CA LEU A 11 4.81 20.91 -9.39
C LEU A 11 3.86 21.93 -8.75
N GLN A 12 3.62 23.04 -9.45
CA GLN A 12 2.34 23.72 -9.36
C GLN A 12 1.29 22.83 -10.05
N MET A 13 0.71 21.90 -9.32
CA MET A 13 -0.37 21.05 -9.78
C MET A 13 -1.58 21.24 -8.88
N PHE A 14 -2.60 21.47 -9.51
CA PHE A 14 -4.03 21.25 -9.36
C PHE A 14 -4.78 22.49 -9.84
N GLY A 15 -5.13 22.49 -11.12
CA GLY A 15 -6.25 23.28 -11.63
C GLY A 15 -7.51 22.83 -10.91
N LYS A 16 -8.41 23.76 -10.62
CA LYS A 16 -9.68 23.58 -9.93
C LYS A 16 -10.35 22.26 -10.29
N THR A 17 -10.60 21.43 -9.28
CA THR A 17 -11.48 20.26 -9.36
C THR A 17 -12.85 20.74 -9.83
N THR A 18 -13.30 20.24 -10.97
CA THR A 18 -14.70 20.29 -11.34
C THR A 18 -15.47 19.45 -10.32
N GLU A 19 -16.45 20.05 -9.65
CA GLU A 19 -17.35 19.32 -8.77
C GLU A 19 -17.95 18.11 -9.51
N PRO A 20 -18.00 16.93 -8.88
CA PRO A 20 -18.67 15.79 -9.48
C PRO A 20 -20.17 16.09 -9.57
N SER A 21 -20.73 15.98 -10.75
CA SER A 21 -22.18 16.04 -10.96
C SER A 21 -22.82 14.91 -10.13
N SER A 22 -23.77 15.29 -9.28
CA SER A 22 -24.58 14.39 -8.47
C SER A 22 -25.49 13.52 -9.35
N GLY A 23 -24.93 12.43 -9.85
CA GLY A 23 -25.68 11.34 -10.47
C GLY A 23 -25.62 10.14 -9.53
N SER A 24 -26.69 9.88 -8.79
CA SER A 24 -26.85 8.69 -7.96
C SER A 24 -26.95 7.44 -8.84
N HIS A 25 -25.84 6.81 -9.14
CA HIS A 25 -25.81 5.45 -9.70
C HIS A 25 -25.59 4.48 -8.56
N GLN A 26 -26.68 3.89 -8.08
CA GLN A 26 -26.65 2.67 -7.26
C GLN A 26 -26.37 1.49 -8.18
N GLY A 27 -25.09 1.20 -8.46
CA GLY A 27 -24.68 -0.05 -9.07
C GLY A 27 -24.73 -1.16 -8.03
N GLY A 28 -25.61 -2.14 -8.22
CA GLY A 28 -25.71 -3.33 -7.38
C GLY A 28 -24.53 -4.30 -7.56
N PRO A 29 -24.40 -5.36 -6.75
CA PRO A 29 -23.28 -6.30 -6.74
C PRO A 29 -23.22 -7.28 -7.93
N ASP A 30 -23.93 -7.05 -9.01
CA ASP A 30 -24.08 -8.01 -10.11
C ASP A 30 -23.04 -7.93 -11.25
N GLY A 31 -21.97 -7.13 -11.07
CA GLY A 31 -20.83 -7.09 -12.01
C GLY A 31 -21.10 -6.43 -13.38
N SER A 32 -22.30 -5.94 -13.66
CA SER A 32 -22.66 -5.38 -14.96
C SER A 32 -21.98 -4.06 -15.31
N ASP A 33 -21.48 -3.32 -14.30
CA ASP A 33 -20.88 -2.00 -14.45
C ASP A 33 -19.38 -1.92 -14.14
N LEU A 34 -18.65 -3.05 -14.14
CA LEU A 34 -17.22 -3.04 -13.86
C LEU A 34 -16.40 -2.70 -15.12
N VAL A 35 -15.38 -1.85 -14.97
CA VAL A 35 -14.42 -1.52 -16.06
C VAL A 35 -13.65 -2.76 -16.50
N ILE A 36 -13.30 -3.62 -15.53
CA ILE A 36 -12.61 -4.89 -15.75
C ILE A 36 -13.46 -5.98 -15.11
N SER A 37 -13.98 -6.89 -15.93
CA SER A 37 -14.88 -7.96 -15.49
C SER A 37 -14.10 -9.16 -14.92
N PRO A 38 -14.67 -9.94 -13.98
CA PRO A 38 -14.15 -11.24 -13.59
C PRO A 38 -13.80 -12.12 -14.82
N GLY A 39 -12.79 -12.97 -14.69
CA GLY A 39 -12.21 -13.72 -15.80
C GLY A 39 -11.07 -12.98 -16.52
N SER A 40 -10.97 -11.66 -16.39
CA SER A 40 -9.86 -10.88 -16.96
C SER A 40 -8.56 -11.11 -16.19
N LEU A 41 -7.43 -10.92 -16.88
CA LEU A 41 -6.09 -11.00 -16.29
C LEU A 41 -5.70 -9.68 -15.63
N VAL A 42 -5.27 -9.74 -14.36
CA VAL A 42 -4.74 -8.63 -13.58
C VAL A 42 -3.30 -8.91 -13.20
N VAL A 43 -2.40 -7.98 -13.46
CA VAL A 43 -1.01 -8.03 -12.99
C VAL A 43 -0.92 -7.47 -11.59
N VAL A 44 -0.23 -8.18 -10.67
CA VAL A 44 0.07 -7.72 -9.31
C VAL A 44 1.56 -7.83 -9.05
N THR A 45 2.26 -6.72 -8.86
CA THR A 45 3.69 -6.77 -8.55
C THR A 45 3.95 -6.98 -7.07
N GLY A 46 5.05 -7.68 -6.74
CA GLY A 46 5.38 -7.98 -5.34
C GLY A 46 4.35 -8.87 -4.65
N ALA A 47 3.77 -9.82 -5.39
CA ALA A 47 2.69 -10.71 -4.91
C ALA A 47 3.10 -11.59 -3.71
N ASN A 48 4.39 -11.78 -3.45
CA ASN A 48 4.92 -12.47 -2.26
C ASN A 48 5.04 -11.56 -1.02
N GLY A 49 4.75 -10.26 -1.15
CA GLY A 49 4.76 -9.29 -0.06
C GLY A 49 3.43 -9.26 0.72
N LEU A 50 3.41 -8.55 1.86
CA LEU A 50 2.22 -8.45 2.72
C LEU A 50 0.99 -7.95 1.94
N ILE A 51 1.06 -6.74 1.40
CA ILE A 51 -0.07 -6.13 0.66
C ILE A 51 -0.29 -6.89 -0.66
N GLY A 52 0.77 -7.17 -1.43
CA GLY A 52 0.66 -7.82 -2.74
C GLY A 52 0.03 -9.21 -2.69
N GLY A 53 0.30 -9.99 -1.64
CA GLY A 53 -0.33 -11.29 -1.40
C GLY A 53 -1.83 -11.17 -1.18
N HIS A 54 -2.25 -10.23 -0.32
CA HIS A 54 -3.68 -9.97 -0.09
C HIS A 54 -4.37 -9.42 -1.33
N VAL A 55 -3.72 -8.52 -2.08
CA VAL A 55 -4.28 -8.00 -3.34
C VAL A 55 -4.50 -9.14 -4.34
N ALA A 56 -3.51 -10.02 -4.53
CA ALA A 56 -3.66 -11.20 -5.39
C ALA A 56 -4.79 -12.12 -4.92
N ASP A 57 -4.87 -12.38 -3.61
CA ASP A 57 -5.92 -13.19 -2.98
C ASP A 57 -7.31 -12.63 -3.25
N LYS A 58 -7.50 -11.30 -3.10
CA LYS A 58 -8.79 -10.64 -3.30
C LYS A 58 -9.26 -10.63 -4.77
N PHE A 59 -8.34 -10.51 -5.73
CA PHE A 59 -8.68 -10.66 -7.15
C PHE A 59 -9.04 -12.11 -7.48
N LEU A 60 -8.26 -13.09 -7.04
CA LEU A 60 -8.53 -14.51 -7.24
C LEU A 60 -9.88 -14.93 -6.65
N GLN A 61 -10.19 -14.45 -5.43
CA GLN A 61 -11.46 -14.69 -4.76
C GLN A 61 -12.67 -14.22 -5.59
N ARG A 62 -12.48 -13.16 -6.37
CA ARG A 62 -13.51 -12.57 -7.25
C ARG A 62 -13.51 -13.12 -8.67
N GLY A 63 -12.76 -14.21 -8.91
CA GLY A 63 -12.74 -14.89 -10.20
C GLY A 63 -11.87 -14.25 -11.28
N TYR A 64 -10.99 -13.30 -10.92
CA TYR A 64 -9.97 -12.81 -11.85
C TYR A 64 -8.84 -13.82 -12.01
N LEU A 65 -8.15 -13.76 -13.14
CA LEU A 65 -6.84 -14.39 -13.30
C LEU A 65 -5.78 -13.42 -12.80
N VAL A 66 -4.79 -13.91 -12.07
CA VAL A 66 -3.73 -13.06 -11.52
C VAL A 66 -2.36 -13.51 -12.01
N ARG A 67 -1.61 -12.57 -12.58
CA ARG A 67 -0.18 -12.71 -12.87
C ARG A 67 0.61 -11.97 -11.81
N GLY A 68 1.15 -12.71 -10.84
CA GLY A 68 1.91 -12.16 -9.72
C GLY A 68 3.40 -12.09 -10.02
N THR A 69 4.06 -10.92 -9.80
CA THR A 69 5.50 -10.87 -9.95
C THR A 69 6.22 -11.08 -8.63
N VAL A 70 7.35 -11.78 -8.69
CA VAL A 70 8.26 -12.05 -7.59
C VAL A 70 9.71 -11.80 -8.03
N ARG A 71 10.64 -11.71 -7.07
CA ARG A 71 12.07 -11.56 -7.39
C ARG A 71 12.81 -12.88 -7.60
N SER A 72 12.30 -13.97 -7.04
CA SER A 72 12.96 -15.29 -7.08
C SER A 72 11.92 -16.39 -7.12
N ALA A 73 11.92 -17.20 -8.18
CA ALA A 73 11.01 -18.33 -8.31
C ALA A 73 11.22 -19.37 -7.21
N SER A 74 12.46 -19.75 -6.96
CA SER A 74 12.78 -20.82 -5.99
C SER A 74 12.39 -20.46 -4.55
N ARG A 75 12.59 -19.21 -4.15
CA ARG A 75 12.21 -18.75 -2.82
C ARG A 75 10.69 -18.58 -2.68
N ASP A 76 10.02 -18.18 -3.73
CA ASP A 76 8.63 -17.74 -3.69
C ASP A 76 7.64 -18.77 -4.30
N GLN A 77 8.11 -20.02 -4.59
CA GLN A 77 7.30 -21.11 -5.15
C GLN A 77 6.06 -21.44 -4.31
N TRP A 78 6.16 -21.31 -2.99
CA TRP A 78 5.07 -21.49 -2.04
C TRP A 78 3.82 -20.69 -2.42
N LEU A 79 4.00 -19.50 -3.00
CA LEU A 79 2.91 -18.59 -3.34
C LEU A 79 2.01 -19.21 -4.43
N LYS A 80 2.63 -19.82 -5.44
CA LYS A 80 1.89 -20.53 -6.49
C LYS A 80 1.16 -21.74 -5.91
N GLU A 81 1.82 -22.53 -5.08
CA GLU A 81 1.23 -23.71 -4.43
C GLU A 81 0.06 -23.31 -3.52
N HIS A 82 0.20 -22.21 -2.76
CA HIS A 82 -0.84 -21.65 -1.91
C HIS A 82 -2.09 -21.29 -2.72
N PHE A 83 -1.93 -20.52 -3.80
CA PHE A 83 -3.06 -20.08 -4.61
C PHE A 83 -3.64 -21.19 -5.49
N ASP A 84 -2.83 -22.11 -6.01
CA ASP A 84 -3.32 -23.28 -6.74
C ASP A 84 -4.16 -24.21 -5.83
N LYS A 85 -3.74 -24.38 -4.58
CA LYS A 85 -4.49 -25.13 -3.57
C LYS A 85 -5.83 -24.46 -3.23
N LYS A 86 -5.84 -23.13 -3.12
CA LYS A 86 -7.02 -22.37 -2.68
C LYS A 86 -8.03 -22.12 -3.80
N TYR A 87 -7.57 -21.86 -5.02
CA TYR A 87 -8.41 -21.40 -6.14
C TYR A 87 -8.41 -22.33 -7.35
N GLY A 88 -7.59 -23.37 -7.32
CA GLY A 88 -7.37 -24.28 -8.44
C GLY A 88 -6.25 -23.82 -9.38
N PRO A 89 -5.61 -24.79 -10.07
CA PRO A 89 -4.50 -24.52 -10.98
C PRO A 89 -4.92 -23.61 -12.15
N GLY A 90 -3.97 -22.81 -12.64
CA GLY A 90 -4.17 -21.91 -13.79
C GLY A 90 -4.88 -20.60 -13.48
N LYS A 91 -5.24 -20.34 -12.21
CA LYS A 91 -5.80 -19.04 -11.80
C LYS A 91 -4.72 -18.03 -11.42
N PHE A 92 -3.61 -18.51 -10.88
CA PHE A 92 -2.45 -17.71 -10.53
C PHE A 92 -1.22 -18.13 -11.37
N GLU A 93 -0.63 -17.14 -12.05
CA GLU A 93 0.65 -17.27 -12.76
C GLU A 93 1.73 -16.50 -12.00
N MET A 94 2.89 -17.11 -11.76
CA MET A 94 4.02 -16.48 -11.10
C MET A 94 5.10 -16.15 -12.13
N VAL A 95 5.51 -14.87 -12.19
CA VAL A 95 6.55 -14.37 -13.10
C VAL A 95 7.69 -13.73 -12.32
N VAL A 96 8.93 -13.99 -12.74
CA VAL A 96 10.12 -13.43 -12.10
C VAL A 96 10.51 -12.11 -12.73
N ILE A 97 10.59 -11.06 -11.91
CA ILE A 97 11.17 -9.76 -12.25
C ILE A 97 12.31 -9.48 -11.27
N SER A 98 13.53 -9.70 -11.71
CA SER A 98 14.73 -9.52 -10.88
C SER A 98 15.08 -8.05 -10.68
N ASP A 99 14.87 -7.22 -11.70
CA ASP A 99 15.11 -5.78 -11.69
C ASP A 99 13.91 -5.03 -12.27
N MET A 100 13.16 -4.37 -11.42
CA MET A 100 11.96 -3.63 -11.83
C MET A 100 12.26 -2.22 -12.38
N VAL A 101 13.52 -1.75 -12.33
CA VAL A 101 13.91 -0.44 -12.88
C VAL A 101 14.52 -0.56 -14.29
N ALA A 102 14.80 -1.77 -14.75
CA ALA A 102 15.28 -2.00 -16.08
C ALA A 102 14.26 -1.53 -17.13
N SER A 103 14.76 -1.02 -18.26
CA SER A 103 13.89 -0.63 -19.38
C SER A 103 13.09 -1.85 -19.87
N GLY A 104 11.76 -1.71 -19.99
CA GLY A 104 10.88 -2.78 -20.43
C GLY A 104 10.68 -3.91 -19.41
N ALA A 105 11.02 -3.70 -18.13
CA ALA A 105 10.94 -4.71 -17.07
C ALA A 105 9.58 -5.43 -17.01
N PHE A 106 8.50 -4.75 -17.36
CA PHE A 106 7.14 -5.29 -17.31
C PHE A 106 6.52 -5.55 -18.68
N ASP A 107 7.24 -5.34 -19.80
CA ASP A 107 6.67 -5.45 -21.15
C ASP A 107 6.06 -6.83 -21.44
N GLU A 108 6.72 -7.91 -21.00
CA GLU A 108 6.18 -9.27 -21.16
C GLU A 108 5.07 -9.57 -20.14
N VAL A 109 5.16 -8.97 -18.96
CA VAL A 109 4.22 -9.22 -17.87
C VAL A 109 2.85 -8.63 -18.13
N VAL A 110 2.77 -7.50 -18.83
CA VAL A 110 1.51 -6.81 -19.14
C VAL A 110 0.74 -7.45 -20.29
N LYS A 111 1.34 -8.32 -21.10
CA LYS A 111 0.68 -8.90 -22.28
C LYS A 111 -0.61 -9.62 -21.94
N GLY A 112 -1.71 -9.20 -22.59
CA GLY A 112 -3.06 -9.71 -22.39
C GLY A 112 -3.72 -9.31 -21.09
N ALA A 113 -3.10 -8.43 -20.28
CA ALA A 113 -3.69 -7.94 -19.05
C ALA A 113 -4.73 -6.84 -19.31
N SER A 114 -5.75 -6.77 -18.45
CA SER A 114 -6.76 -5.71 -18.45
C SER A 114 -6.53 -4.67 -17.36
N GLY A 115 -5.74 -5.01 -16.33
CA GLY A 115 -5.40 -4.13 -15.24
C GLY A 115 -4.03 -4.43 -14.64
N PHE A 116 -3.43 -3.40 -14.03
CA PHE A 116 -2.12 -3.51 -13.40
C PHE A 116 -2.17 -2.90 -11.99
N VAL A 117 -1.75 -3.67 -10.98
CA VAL A 117 -1.59 -3.20 -9.60
C VAL A 117 -0.11 -3.25 -9.21
N HIS A 118 0.50 -2.07 -9.08
CA HIS A 118 1.90 -1.94 -8.70
C HIS A 118 2.06 -1.79 -7.19
N VAL A 119 2.29 -2.92 -6.52
CA VAL A 119 2.50 -2.99 -5.07
C VAL A 119 3.98 -3.02 -4.71
N ALA A 120 4.82 -3.58 -5.58
CA ALA A 120 6.26 -3.69 -5.35
C ALA A 120 6.87 -2.31 -5.10
N SER A 121 7.69 -2.24 -4.08
CA SER A 121 8.53 -1.07 -3.79
C SER A 121 9.92 -1.56 -3.43
N PRO A 122 11.00 -0.89 -3.85
CA PRO A 122 12.31 -1.21 -3.33
C PRO A 122 12.28 -0.95 -1.83
N LEU A 123 12.66 -1.97 -1.05
CA LEU A 123 12.97 -1.75 0.37
C LEU A 123 14.13 -0.76 0.44
N LEU A 124 14.22 0.00 1.53
CA LEU A 124 15.34 0.90 1.79
C LEU A 124 16.68 0.20 1.52
N ILE A 125 17.27 0.54 0.36
CA ILE A 125 18.55 -0.03 -0.08
C ILE A 125 19.70 0.73 0.58
N SER A 126 19.46 2.03 0.84
CA SER A 126 20.42 2.98 1.40
C SER A 126 19.68 4.10 2.12
N THR A 127 20.32 4.74 3.09
CA THR A 127 19.86 6.00 3.70
C THR A 127 20.26 7.22 2.86
N ASP A 128 20.96 7.02 1.74
CA ASP A 128 21.23 8.08 0.76
C ASP A 128 20.02 8.24 -0.18
N PRO A 129 19.31 9.38 -0.15
CA PRO A 129 18.18 9.64 -1.02
C PRO A 129 18.56 9.70 -2.50
N ASN A 130 19.83 10.07 -2.82
CA ASN A 130 20.31 10.10 -4.20
C ASN A 130 20.42 8.71 -4.83
N VAL A 131 20.50 7.67 -4.02
CA VAL A 131 20.48 6.26 -4.46
C VAL A 131 19.05 5.70 -4.45
N THR A 132 18.34 5.88 -3.35
CA THR A 132 17.08 5.15 -3.11
C THR A 132 15.89 5.77 -3.83
N VAL A 133 15.77 7.10 -3.85
CA VAL A 133 14.64 7.80 -4.50
C VAL A 133 14.59 7.55 -6.02
N PRO A 134 15.70 7.66 -6.80
CA PRO A 134 15.68 7.34 -8.23
C PRO A 134 15.25 5.91 -8.54
N ILE A 135 15.63 4.94 -7.71
CA ILE A 135 15.23 3.53 -7.88
C ILE A 135 13.72 3.37 -7.66
N ALA A 136 13.17 4.00 -6.60
CA ALA A 136 11.75 3.94 -6.30
C ALA A 136 10.90 4.61 -7.41
N VAL A 137 11.30 5.78 -7.86
CA VAL A 137 10.67 6.50 -8.98
C VAL A 137 10.77 5.69 -10.27
N GLY A 138 11.97 5.15 -10.57
CA GLY A 138 12.20 4.35 -11.77
C GLY A 138 11.27 3.14 -11.85
N GLY A 139 11.15 2.35 -10.78
CA GLY A 139 10.25 1.19 -10.75
C GLY A 139 8.80 1.55 -11.04
N THR A 140 8.31 2.65 -10.45
CA THR A 140 6.95 3.14 -10.69
C THR A 140 6.75 3.59 -12.14
N LEU A 141 7.72 4.31 -12.72
CA LEU A 141 7.62 4.77 -14.11
C LEU A 141 7.66 3.60 -15.10
N ARG A 142 8.49 2.56 -14.87
CA ARG A 142 8.53 1.36 -15.74
C ARG A 142 7.20 0.64 -15.77
N CYS A 143 6.48 0.59 -14.63
CA CYS A 143 5.11 0.06 -14.58
C CYS A 143 4.18 0.82 -15.56
N LEU A 144 4.19 2.15 -15.52
CA LEU A 144 3.33 2.98 -16.38
C LEU A 144 3.71 2.87 -17.85
N GLU A 145 5.01 2.93 -18.16
CA GLU A 145 5.54 2.80 -19.52
C GLU A 145 5.16 1.46 -20.17
N SER A 146 5.30 0.35 -19.44
CA SER A 146 4.92 -0.96 -19.96
C SER A 146 3.40 -1.07 -20.08
N SER A 147 2.64 -0.54 -19.12
CA SER A 147 1.17 -0.52 -19.19
C SER A 147 0.66 0.24 -20.42
N ALA A 148 1.32 1.31 -20.83
CA ALA A 148 0.93 2.08 -22.00
C ALA A 148 1.18 1.35 -23.34
N LYS A 149 1.98 0.29 -23.35
CA LYS A 149 2.23 -0.54 -24.52
C LYS A 149 1.19 -1.65 -24.71
N GLU A 150 0.41 -1.95 -23.67
CA GLU A 150 -0.64 -2.99 -23.72
C GLU A 150 -2.02 -2.35 -23.86
N PRO A 151 -2.64 -2.40 -25.06
CA PRO A 151 -3.93 -1.74 -25.28
C PRO A 151 -5.09 -2.29 -24.44
N GLY A 152 -4.94 -3.52 -23.93
CA GLY A 152 -5.92 -4.17 -23.04
C GLY A 152 -6.02 -3.54 -21.67
N ILE A 153 -4.97 -2.84 -21.20
CA ILE A 153 -4.95 -2.24 -19.86
C ILE A 153 -5.84 -1.00 -19.82
N LYS A 154 -6.87 -1.07 -18.99
CA LYS A 154 -7.84 0.02 -18.76
C LYS A 154 -7.54 0.82 -17.49
N ARG A 155 -6.91 0.18 -16.50
CA ARG A 155 -6.64 0.75 -15.18
C ARG A 155 -5.25 0.34 -14.67
N VAL A 156 -4.59 1.30 -14.05
CA VAL A 156 -3.36 1.07 -13.26
C VAL A 156 -3.60 1.60 -11.85
N VAL A 157 -3.27 0.79 -10.84
CA VAL A 157 -3.31 1.18 -9.43
C VAL A 157 -1.90 1.09 -8.85
N VAL A 158 -1.42 2.17 -8.24
CA VAL A 158 -0.11 2.20 -7.59
C VAL A 158 -0.29 2.26 -6.07
N THR A 159 0.37 1.37 -5.36
CA THR A 159 0.46 1.42 -3.90
C THR A 159 1.45 2.50 -3.48
N SER A 160 0.91 3.63 -3.05
CA SER A 160 1.66 4.71 -2.41
C SER A 160 1.84 4.42 -0.90
N SER A 161 1.74 5.42 -0.06
CA SER A 161 1.84 5.32 1.41
C SER A 161 1.27 6.57 2.06
N SER A 162 0.83 6.46 3.31
CA SER A 162 0.62 7.63 4.18
C SER A 162 1.85 8.54 4.22
N GLY A 163 3.04 7.97 4.11
CA GLY A 163 4.30 8.73 4.06
C GLY A 163 4.42 9.69 2.87
N ALA A 164 3.62 9.54 1.82
CA ALA A 164 3.58 10.48 0.70
C ALA A 164 2.79 11.77 1.00
N CYS A 165 1.98 11.78 2.05
CA CYS A 165 1.15 12.95 2.42
C CYS A 165 1.31 13.37 3.89
N ALA A 166 1.83 12.50 4.76
CA ALA A 166 1.91 12.74 6.19
C ALA A 166 3.18 12.13 6.81
N SER A 167 3.56 12.66 7.96
CA SER A 167 4.56 12.06 8.84
C SER A 167 3.93 11.81 10.21
N SER A 168 4.24 10.67 10.83
CA SER A 168 3.83 10.38 12.20
C SER A 168 4.42 11.38 13.22
N ARG A 169 5.50 12.06 12.85
CA ARG A 169 6.21 13.05 13.72
C ARG A 169 5.74 14.49 13.52
N ARG A 170 4.91 14.78 12.51
CA ARG A 170 4.48 16.13 12.18
C ARG A 170 2.97 16.14 11.94
N SER A 171 2.22 16.65 12.91
CA SER A 171 0.78 16.84 12.77
C SER A 171 0.47 17.94 11.75
N GLN A 172 -0.55 17.69 10.94
CA GLN A 172 -1.17 18.64 10.02
C GLN A 172 -2.64 18.80 10.42
N THR A 173 -3.24 19.94 10.11
CA THR A 173 -4.66 20.14 10.44
C THR A 173 -5.56 19.21 9.64
N LEU A 174 -5.27 19.09 8.34
CA LEU A 174 -6.03 18.26 7.40
C LEU A 174 -5.08 17.57 6.42
N ILE A 175 -5.38 16.33 6.11
CA ILE A 175 -4.73 15.53 5.05
C ILE A 175 -5.82 15.21 4.02
N ASP A 176 -5.64 15.71 2.81
CA ASP A 176 -6.54 15.53 1.68
C ASP A 176 -5.78 15.22 0.37
N SER A 177 -6.50 15.15 -0.74
CA SER A 177 -5.93 14.82 -2.05
C SER A 177 -4.84 15.79 -2.53
N SER A 178 -4.79 17.02 -2.01
CA SER A 178 -3.76 18.02 -2.33
C SER A 178 -2.51 17.93 -1.45
N THR A 179 -2.56 17.15 -0.37
CA THR A 179 -1.51 17.11 0.64
C THR A 179 -0.34 16.24 0.20
N TRP A 180 0.88 16.81 0.27
CA TRP A 180 2.14 16.14 -0.03
C TRP A 180 3.14 16.30 1.11
N ASN A 181 3.99 15.29 1.33
CA ASN A 181 5.00 15.30 2.39
C ASN A 181 6.33 15.89 1.88
N GLU A 182 6.30 17.14 1.38
CA GLU A 182 7.52 17.82 0.91
C GLU A 182 8.52 18.03 2.03
N ALA A 183 8.06 18.22 3.26
CA ALA A 183 8.93 18.37 4.41
C ALA A 183 9.83 17.15 4.67
N ALA A 184 9.35 15.94 4.40
CA ALA A 184 10.17 14.74 4.47
C ALA A 184 11.16 14.65 3.30
N VAL A 185 10.78 15.15 2.13
CA VAL A 185 11.70 15.25 0.99
C VAL A 185 12.84 16.19 1.31
N GLU A 186 12.55 17.39 1.83
CA GLU A 186 13.57 18.36 2.24
C GLU A 186 14.49 17.76 3.33
N ALA A 187 13.92 17.12 4.36
CA ALA A 187 14.67 16.48 5.44
C ALA A 187 15.57 15.35 4.94
N ALA A 188 15.10 14.53 3.98
CA ALA A 188 15.89 13.46 3.40
C ALA A 188 17.15 13.97 2.66
N TYR A 189 17.08 15.14 2.04
CA TYR A 189 18.22 15.75 1.31
C TYR A 189 19.01 16.76 2.16
N ALA A 190 18.63 16.97 3.42
CA ALA A 190 19.36 17.89 4.30
C ALA A 190 20.81 17.41 4.56
N PRO A 191 21.77 18.34 4.64
CA PRO A 191 23.14 17.99 5.01
C PRO A 191 23.23 17.55 6.50
N PRO A 192 24.29 16.82 6.88
CA PRO A 192 24.52 16.49 8.28
C PRO A 192 24.75 17.76 9.13
N PRO A 193 24.54 17.71 10.47
CA PRO A 193 24.25 16.49 11.23
C PRO A 193 22.77 16.08 11.19
N TYR A 194 22.49 14.78 11.14
CA TYR A 194 21.15 14.20 11.20
C TYR A 194 21.15 12.93 12.05
N ASP A 195 19.98 12.58 12.62
CA ASP A 195 19.74 11.28 13.24
C ASP A 195 19.50 10.22 12.18
N GLU A 196 20.25 9.12 12.22
CA GLU A 196 20.22 8.07 11.18
C GLU A 196 18.87 7.34 11.12
N GLU A 197 18.21 7.10 12.26
CA GLU A 197 16.91 6.42 12.29
C GLU A 197 15.80 7.33 11.73
N ILE A 198 15.85 8.61 12.09
CA ILE A 198 14.95 9.63 11.55
C ILE A 198 15.16 9.76 10.04
N ARG A 199 16.42 9.79 9.59
CA ARG A 199 16.76 9.89 8.17
C ARG A 199 16.27 8.70 7.36
N LYS A 200 16.33 7.48 7.88
CA LYS A 200 15.76 6.30 7.22
C LYS A 200 14.28 6.50 6.90
N GLU A 201 13.53 7.02 7.86
CA GLU A 201 12.11 7.29 7.69
C GLU A 201 11.86 8.42 6.69
N ASP A 202 12.61 9.52 6.78
CA ASP A 202 12.48 10.64 5.84
C ASP A 202 12.84 10.21 4.40
N VAL A 203 13.88 9.40 4.20
CA VAL A 203 14.23 8.84 2.88
C VAL A 203 13.11 7.92 2.36
N TYR A 204 12.51 7.08 3.22
CA TYR A 204 11.36 6.27 2.83
C TYR A 204 10.16 7.14 2.40
N TYR A 205 9.83 8.18 3.17
CA TYR A 205 8.76 9.11 2.83
C TYR A 205 9.07 9.90 1.55
N ALA A 206 10.31 10.32 1.36
CA ALA A 206 10.75 10.96 0.12
C ALA A 206 10.59 10.02 -1.10
N CYS A 207 10.94 8.73 -0.97
CA CYS A 207 10.70 7.74 -2.01
C CYS A 207 9.21 7.66 -2.37
N LYS A 208 8.32 7.58 -1.38
CA LYS A 208 6.88 7.46 -1.61
C LYS A 208 6.29 8.74 -2.21
N THR A 209 6.67 9.90 -1.67
CA THR A 209 6.24 11.21 -2.20
C THR A 209 6.67 11.38 -3.66
N LYS A 210 7.96 11.20 -3.95
CA LYS A 210 8.50 11.43 -5.31
C LYS A 210 8.03 10.38 -6.32
N SER A 211 7.84 9.12 -5.91
CA SER A 211 7.30 8.09 -6.81
C SER A 211 5.85 8.37 -7.19
N GLU A 212 5.01 8.77 -6.24
CA GLU A 212 3.61 9.10 -6.53
C GLU A 212 3.50 10.37 -7.38
N GLN A 213 4.23 11.43 -7.03
CA GLN A 213 4.29 12.66 -7.84
C GLN A 213 4.75 12.38 -9.27
N ALA A 214 5.79 11.56 -9.44
CA ALA A 214 6.29 11.18 -10.76
C ALA A 214 5.26 10.40 -11.57
N ALA A 215 4.49 9.52 -10.93
CA ALA A 215 3.42 8.78 -11.59
C ALA A 215 2.32 9.71 -12.12
N TRP A 216 1.81 10.62 -11.30
CA TRP A 216 0.80 11.60 -11.70
C TRP A 216 1.30 12.52 -12.81
N LYS A 217 2.54 13.02 -12.70
CA LYS A 217 3.17 13.83 -13.72
C LYS A 217 3.28 13.08 -15.04
N TRP A 218 3.75 11.83 -15.01
CA TRP A 218 3.91 11.00 -16.20
C TRP A 218 2.57 10.82 -16.93
N VAL A 219 1.48 10.52 -16.20
CA VAL A 219 0.14 10.37 -16.79
C VAL A 219 -0.35 11.67 -17.42
N GLN A 220 -0.12 12.80 -16.77
CA GLN A 220 -0.48 14.12 -17.31
C GLN A 220 0.24 14.43 -18.62
N GLU A 221 1.52 14.10 -18.70
CA GLU A 221 2.37 14.38 -19.88
C GLU A 221 2.08 13.42 -21.05
N HIS A 222 1.91 12.13 -20.76
CA HIS A 222 1.78 11.09 -21.80
C HIS A 222 0.35 10.76 -22.18
N LYS A 223 -0.64 11.11 -21.35
CA LYS A 223 -2.08 10.88 -21.57
C LYS A 223 -2.39 9.45 -22.07
N PRO A 224 -1.98 8.42 -21.30
CA PRO A 224 -2.18 7.03 -21.71
C PRO A 224 -3.67 6.70 -21.85
N SER A 225 -3.99 5.57 -22.47
CA SER A 225 -5.35 5.06 -22.62
C SER A 225 -5.96 4.53 -21.32
N PHE A 226 -5.14 4.24 -20.32
CA PHE A 226 -5.59 3.78 -19.00
C PHE A 226 -5.78 4.95 -18.02
N THR A 227 -6.55 4.70 -16.97
CA THR A 227 -6.66 5.60 -15.81
C THR A 227 -5.73 5.12 -14.69
N LEU A 228 -5.02 6.07 -14.05
CA LEU A 228 -4.24 5.86 -12.85
C LEU A 228 -5.07 6.16 -11.61
N ASN A 229 -5.00 5.32 -10.59
CA ASN A 229 -5.40 5.59 -9.21
C ASN A 229 -4.26 5.23 -8.26
N THR A 230 -4.20 5.85 -7.08
CA THR A 230 -3.24 5.49 -6.04
C THR A 230 -3.96 5.11 -4.76
N VAL A 231 -3.47 4.09 -4.05
CA VAL A 231 -3.91 3.74 -2.71
C VAL A 231 -2.79 4.07 -1.74
N LEU A 232 -3.11 4.84 -0.69
CA LEU A 232 -2.16 5.32 0.31
C LEU A 232 -2.40 4.63 1.66
N PRO A 233 -1.81 3.46 1.92
CA PRO A 233 -1.98 2.79 3.21
C PRO A 233 -1.25 3.53 4.33
N SER A 234 -1.89 3.61 5.49
CA SER A 234 -1.26 3.96 6.76
C SER A 234 -0.59 2.73 7.40
N ALA A 235 -0.38 2.69 8.73
CA ALA A 235 0.22 1.54 9.39
C ALA A 235 -0.66 0.29 9.20
N ASN A 236 -0.18 -0.66 8.39
CA ASN A 236 -0.91 -1.89 8.13
C ASN A 236 -0.85 -2.81 9.35
N LEU A 237 -2.00 -3.28 9.80
CA LEU A 237 -2.16 -4.34 10.79
C LEU A 237 -2.93 -5.50 10.15
N GLY A 238 -3.02 -6.64 10.85
CA GLY A 238 -3.71 -7.83 10.33
C GLY A 238 -2.75 -8.98 10.03
N PRO A 239 -3.25 -10.12 9.56
CA PRO A 239 -2.45 -11.31 9.35
C PRO A 239 -1.66 -11.27 8.03
N PRO A 240 -0.54 -11.99 7.90
CA PRO A 240 0.00 -12.34 6.59
C PRO A 240 -0.93 -13.36 5.89
N VAL A 241 -0.81 -13.49 4.56
CA VAL A 241 -1.55 -14.52 3.79
C VAL A 241 -1.06 -15.92 4.17
N ASP A 242 0.24 -16.03 4.42
CA ASP A 242 0.88 -17.27 4.87
C ASP A 242 1.93 -16.94 5.94
N VAL A 243 1.68 -17.40 7.17
CA VAL A 243 2.55 -17.10 8.33
C VAL A 243 3.94 -17.74 8.17
N VAL A 244 4.00 -18.93 7.58
CA VAL A 244 5.25 -19.71 7.49
C VAL A 244 6.21 -19.08 6.49
N HIS A 245 5.72 -18.72 5.30
CA HIS A 245 6.57 -18.27 4.21
C HIS A 245 6.73 -16.75 4.14
N GLN A 246 5.66 -15.99 4.40
CA GLN A 246 5.76 -14.53 4.45
C GLN A 246 6.39 -14.04 5.76
N GLY A 247 6.05 -14.69 6.87
CA GLY A 247 6.37 -14.20 8.21
C GLY A 247 5.74 -12.85 8.49
N TYR A 248 6.13 -12.26 9.60
CA TYR A 248 5.67 -10.93 10.01
C TYR A 248 6.65 -9.85 9.54
N ARG A 249 6.24 -9.05 8.56
CA ARG A 249 7.07 -8.01 7.94
C ARG A 249 6.40 -6.65 8.07
N SER A 250 7.19 -5.57 7.89
CA SER A 250 6.68 -4.21 8.01
C SER A 250 5.99 -3.99 9.37
N THR A 251 4.92 -3.23 9.41
CA THR A 251 4.20 -2.82 10.61
C THR A 251 3.47 -3.95 11.36
N ILE A 252 3.14 -5.06 10.69
CA ILE A 252 2.57 -6.24 11.37
C ILE A 252 3.57 -6.92 12.33
N LYS A 253 4.87 -6.66 12.13
CA LYS A 253 5.93 -7.14 13.03
C LYS A 253 5.83 -6.53 14.43
N TRP A 254 5.24 -5.36 14.59
CA TRP A 254 5.10 -4.72 15.90
C TRP A 254 4.25 -5.56 16.84
N VAL A 255 3.10 -6.05 16.38
CA VAL A 255 2.22 -6.93 17.17
C VAL A 255 2.90 -8.27 17.44
N GLU A 256 3.54 -8.88 16.43
CA GLU A 256 4.34 -10.10 16.61
C GLU A 256 5.39 -9.93 17.70
N THR A 257 6.13 -8.84 17.67
CA THR A 257 7.19 -8.54 18.65
C THR A 257 6.60 -8.44 20.06
N ALA A 258 5.49 -7.72 20.23
CA ALA A 258 4.82 -7.61 21.53
C ALA A 258 4.33 -8.96 22.06
N VAL A 259 3.77 -9.81 21.19
CA VAL A 259 3.29 -11.14 21.57
C VAL A 259 4.46 -12.06 21.93
N LYS A 260 5.56 -12.04 21.20
CA LYS A 260 6.74 -12.88 21.46
C LYS A 260 7.54 -12.45 22.68
N LYS A 261 7.77 -11.17 22.84
CA LYS A 261 8.58 -10.61 23.93
C LYS A 261 7.78 -10.39 25.23
N GLY A 262 6.45 -10.22 25.13
CA GLY A 262 5.59 -9.97 26.28
C GLY A 262 6.06 -8.78 27.11
N GLU A 263 6.29 -8.96 28.42
CA GLU A 263 6.79 -7.93 29.36
C GLU A 263 8.17 -7.38 28.99
N ALA A 264 8.98 -8.16 28.27
CA ALA A 264 10.32 -7.75 27.83
C ALA A 264 10.31 -6.86 26.59
N THR A 265 9.14 -6.54 26.03
CA THR A 265 9.02 -5.62 24.89
C THR A 265 9.45 -4.21 25.30
N LYS A 266 10.47 -3.67 24.64
CA LYS A 266 10.95 -2.33 24.88
C LYS A 266 10.47 -1.38 23.78
N LEU A 267 10.43 -0.07 24.08
CA LEU A 267 10.11 0.99 23.14
C LEU A 267 10.96 0.92 21.85
N GLU A 268 12.25 0.67 22.00
CA GLU A 268 13.21 0.53 20.90
C GLU A 268 12.94 -0.66 19.97
N ASP A 269 12.21 -1.67 20.46
CA ASP A 269 11.79 -2.83 19.65
C ASP A 269 10.66 -2.51 18.66
N LEU A 270 9.99 -1.41 18.90
CA LEU A 270 8.77 -0.99 18.23
C LEU A 270 9.06 0.29 17.45
N HIS A 271 9.80 0.16 16.37
CA HIS A 271 10.13 1.29 15.50
C HIS A 271 8.87 2.10 15.16
N ALA A 272 8.89 3.41 15.45
CA ALA A 272 7.79 4.34 15.16
C ALA A 272 6.54 4.20 16.06
N LEU A 273 6.71 4.38 17.37
CA LEU A 273 5.59 4.43 18.33
C LEU A 273 4.80 5.74 18.35
N SER A 274 5.13 6.69 17.49
CA SER A 274 4.34 7.90 17.37
C SER A 274 2.90 7.55 17.04
N PRO A 275 1.92 8.20 17.68
CA PRO A 275 0.52 8.07 17.31
C PRO A 275 0.33 8.29 15.82
N GLN A 276 -0.49 7.46 15.17
CA GLN A 276 -0.73 7.50 13.73
C GLN A 276 -2.06 6.83 13.40
N TYR A 277 -2.44 6.79 12.13
CA TYR A 277 -3.55 5.96 11.67
C TYR A 277 -3.11 4.52 11.46
N TYR A 278 -4.02 3.57 11.71
CA TYR A 278 -3.88 2.19 11.22
C TYR A 278 -4.83 1.94 10.05
N VAL A 279 -4.60 0.84 9.38
CA VAL A 279 -5.52 0.21 8.45
C VAL A 279 -5.31 -1.32 8.49
N ASP A 280 -6.38 -2.09 8.32
CA ASP A 280 -6.23 -3.53 8.11
C ASP A 280 -5.71 -3.82 6.70
N VAL A 281 -4.73 -4.71 6.59
CA VAL A 281 -4.13 -5.07 5.29
C VAL A 281 -5.15 -5.68 4.32
N ARG A 282 -6.20 -6.33 4.84
CA ARG A 282 -7.30 -6.88 4.04
C ARG A 282 -8.15 -5.77 3.44
N ASP A 283 -8.41 -4.69 4.18
CA ASP A 283 -9.12 -3.51 3.67
C ASP A 283 -8.28 -2.78 2.61
N VAL A 284 -6.97 -2.69 2.82
CA VAL A 284 -6.04 -2.15 1.81
C VAL A 284 -6.17 -2.93 0.49
N ALA A 285 -6.19 -4.26 0.56
CA ALA A 285 -6.35 -5.09 -0.64
C ALA A 285 -7.70 -4.88 -1.32
N GLU A 286 -8.79 -4.75 -0.55
CA GLU A 286 -10.12 -4.44 -1.09
C GLU A 286 -10.15 -3.08 -1.80
N LEU A 287 -9.49 -2.07 -1.23
CA LEU A 287 -9.37 -0.74 -1.87
C LEU A 287 -8.59 -0.79 -3.19
N HIS A 288 -7.58 -1.66 -3.32
CA HIS A 288 -6.91 -1.87 -4.61
C HIS A 288 -7.83 -2.52 -5.64
N VAL A 289 -8.68 -3.47 -5.21
CA VAL A 289 -9.71 -4.05 -6.10
C VAL A 289 -10.69 -2.96 -6.53
N ALA A 290 -11.28 -2.23 -5.59
CA ALA A 290 -12.24 -1.15 -5.89
C ALA A 290 -11.64 -0.10 -6.86
N ALA A 291 -10.39 0.32 -6.59
CA ALA A 291 -9.66 1.27 -7.43
C ALA A 291 -9.43 0.79 -8.87
N LEU A 292 -9.33 -0.53 -9.06
CA LEU A 292 -9.11 -1.10 -10.38
C LEU A 292 -10.42 -1.31 -11.16
N VAL A 293 -11.51 -1.70 -10.46
CA VAL A 293 -12.70 -2.22 -11.15
C VAL A 293 -13.87 -1.25 -11.24
N TYR A 294 -14.00 -0.29 -10.31
CA TYR A 294 -15.14 0.62 -10.31
C TYR A 294 -15.00 1.74 -11.35
N PRO A 295 -16.03 1.98 -12.18
CA PRO A 295 -15.96 2.96 -13.26
C PRO A 295 -15.83 4.41 -12.78
N ASP A 296 -16.43 4.73 -11.66
CA ASP A 296 -16.44 6.06 -11.04
C ASP A 296 -15.15 6.42 -10.29
N VAL A 297 -14.23 5.46 -10.09
CA VAL A 297 -12.92 5.70 -9.46
C VAL A 297 -11.91 6.08 -10.53
N VAL A 298 -11.74 7.38 -10.75
CA VAL A 298 -10.97 7.93 -11.88
C VAL A 298 -10.02 9.02 -11.40
N GLY A 299 -8.71 8.76 -11.44
CA GLY A 299 -7.70 9.75 -11.08
C GLY A 299 -7.67 10.06 -9.58
N GLU A 300 -7.95 9.08 -8.73
CA GLU A 300 -8.11 9.28 -7.29
C GLU A 300 -6.86 8.87 -6.48
N ARG A 301 -6.61 9.65 -5.43
CA ARG A 301 -5.73 9.31 -4.30
C ARG A 301 -6.61 8.76 -3.17
N ILE A 302 -6.59 7.45 -2.95
CA ILE A 302 -7.46 6.75 -2.00
C ILE A 302 -6.72 6.57 -0.68
N PHE A 303 -7.18 7.27 0.37
CA PHE A 303 -6.55 7.28 1.68
C PHE A 303 -7.00 6.07 2.50
N ALA A 304 -6.18 5.03 2.55
CA ALA A 304 -6.43 3.84 3.36
C ALA A 304 -5.98 4.09 4.82
N PHE A 305 -6.75 4.92 5.53
CA PHE A 305 -6.55 5.37 6.89
C PHE A 305 -7.82 5.08 7.69
N ALA A 306 -7.87 3.99 8.46
CA ALA A 306 -9.10 3.60 9.16
C ALA A 306 -9.42 4.52 10.33
N SER A 307 -8.55 4.56 11.34
CA SER A 307 -8.68 5.51 12.45
C SER A 307 -7.34 5.75 13.16
N PRO A 308 -7.20 6.85 13.91
CA PRO A 308 -6.00 7.10 14.70
C PRO A 308 -5.88 6.10 15.85
N PHE A 309 -4.66 5.64 16.11
CA PHE A 309 -4.32 4.78 17.23
C PHE A 309 -2.99 5.18 17.86
N ASN A 310 -2.73 4.69 19.05
CA ASN A 310 -1.41 4.65 19.66
C ASN A 310 -1.11 3.24 20.19
N TRP A 311 0.13 3.04 20.61
CA TRP A 311 0.57 1.71 21.05
C TRP A 311 -0.17 1.19 22.29
N ASN A 312 -0.61 2.07 23.18
CA ASN A 312 -1.37 1.65 24.36
C ASN A 312 -2.73 1.02 23.99
N ASP A 313 -3.33 1.43 22.86
CA ASP A 313 -4.56 0.79 22.37
C ASP A 313 -4.27 -0.66 21.98
N VAL A 314 -3.15 -0.92 21.30
CA VAL A 314 -2.72 -2.28 20.94
C VAL A 314 -2.45 -3.12 22.18
N LEU A 315 -1.73 -2.58 23.17
CA LEU A 315 -1.47 -3.27 24.44
C LEU A 315 -2.76 -3.63 25.19
N ARG A 316 -3.74 -2.72 25.26
CA ARG A 316 -5.03 -2.99 25.90
C ARG A 316 -5.78 -4.11 25.20
N ILE A 317 -5.77 -4.13 23.86
CA ILE A 317 -6.38 -5.19 23.06
C ILE A 317 -5.70 -6.53 23.36
N LEU A 318 -4.37 -6.59 23.31
CA LEU A 318 -3.62 -7.81 23.57
C LEU A 318 -3.83 -8.34 25.00
N LYS A 319 -3.80 -7.45 26.02
CA LYS A 319 -4.06 -7.82 27.42
C LYS A 319 -5.48 -8.41 27.60
N ARG A 320 -6.48 -7.85 26.92
CA ARG A 320 -7.86 -8.38 26.96
C ARG A 320 -8.00 -9.70 26.21
N ALA A 321 -7.39 -9.81 25.02
CA ALA A 321 -7.51 -11.00 24.19
C ALA A 321 -6.74 -12.21 24.76
N TYR A 322 -5.63 -11.96 25.46
CA TYR A 322 -4.73 -13.00 25.97
C TYR A 322 -4.42 -12.78 27.47
N PRO A 323 -5.42 -12.90 28.37
CA PRO A 323 -5.28 -12.56 29.79
C PRO A 323 -4.27 -13.46 30.54
N GLN A 324 -3.95 -14.64 29.99
CA GLN A 324 -2.94 -15.54 30.52
C GLN A 324 -1.50 -15.14 30.16
N ARG A 325 -1.33 -14.18 29.25
CA ARG A 325 -0.02 -13.66 28.86
C ARG A 325 0.25 -12.33 29.53
N LYS A 326 1.51 -12.09 29.82
CA LYS A 326 1.96 -10.81 30.35
C LYS A 326 2.53 -9.97 29.22
N PHE A 327 2.14 -8.71 29.19
CA PHE A 327 2.59 -7.70 28.23
C PHE A 327 3.23 -6.52 28.97
N SER A 328 4.02 -5.71 28.28
CA SER A 328 4.61 -4.49 28.84
C SER A 328 3.53 -3.52 29.37
N GLU A 329 3.96 -2.64 30.26
CA GLU A 329 3.08 -1.59 30.76
C GLU A 329 2.79 -0.55 29.67
N GLU A 330 1.71 0.20 29.88
CA GLU A 330 1.35 1.31 29.02
C GLU A 330 2.40 2.42 29.08
N ILE A 331 2.62 3.09 27.98
CA ILE A 331 3.59 4.17 27.86
C ILE A 331 2.92 5.48 28.28
N PRO A 332 3.40 6.13 29.36
CA PRO A 332 2.84 7.41 29.79
C PRO A 332 3.01 8.50 28.72
N GLY A 333 2.03 9.36 28.57
CA GLY A 333 2.11 10.58 27.76
C GLY A 333 2.20 10.36 26.23
N LEU A 334 1.86 9.17 25.72
CA LEU A 334 1.98 8.85 24.29
C LEU A 334 1.10 9.71 23.36
N GLY A 335 0.04 10.32 23.89
CA GLY A 335 -0.84 11.22 23.10
C GLY A 335 -1.70 10.52 22.04
N ARG A 336 -2.21 11.32 21.12
CA ARG A 336 -3.02 10.89 19.95
C ARG A 336 -2.52 11.60 18.70
N TYR A 337 -2.78 10.99 17.54
CA TYR A 337 -2.55 11.66 16.26
C TYR A 337 -3.73 12.62 15.98
N GLU A 338 -3.42 13.88 15.78
CA GLU A 338 -4.42 14.96 15.75
C GLU A 338 -4.88 15.34 14.33
N SER A 339 -4.10 14.96 13.30
CA SER A 339 -4.47 15.29 11.92
C SER A 339 -5.77 14.58 11.52
N LYS A 340 -6.67 15.34 10.88
CA LYS A 340 -7.85 14.78 10.21
C LYS A 340 -7.48 14.31 8.81
N VAL A 341 -8.07 13.23 8.36
CA VAL A 341 -7.84 12.65 7.02
C VAL A 341 -9.18 12.52 6.31
N THR A 342 -9.26 12.94 5.06
CA THR A 342 -10.43 12.74 4.20
C THR A 342 -10.44 11.28 3.70
N ASN A 343 -10.92 10.36 4.53
CA ASN A 343 -10.95 8.93 4.25
C ASN A 343 -12.35 8.38 3.94
N GLU A 344 -13.36 9.25 3.87
CA GLU A 344 -14.76 8.89 3.66
C GLU A 344 -14.95 8.15 2.32
N ARG A 345 -14.24 8.59 1.27
CA ARG A 345 -14.28 7.94 -0.04
C ARG A 345 -13.77 6.51 0.02
N ALA A 346 -12.70 6.26 0.75
CA ALA A 346 -12.16 4.92 0.93
C ALA A 346 -13.15 4.01 1.70
N GLU A 347 -13.78 4.54 2.74
CA GLU A 347 -14.80 3.80 3.51
C GLU A 347 -16.04 3.50 2.66
N GLU A 348 -16.50 4.44 1.83
CA GLU A 348 -17.57 4.23 0.86
C GLU A 348 -17.25 3.09 -0.10
N LEU A 349 -16.04 3.08 -0.67
CA LEU A 349 -15.59 2.02 -1.58
C LEU A 349 -15.54 0.65 -0.89
N LEU A 350 -15.09 0.59 0.37
CA LEU A 350 -15.14 -0.64 1.18
C LEU A 350 -16.58 -1.11 1.37
N LYS A 351 -17.48 -0.25 1.84
CA LYS A 351 -18.89 -0.58 2.05
C LYS A 351 -19.55 -1.09 0.78
N ARG A 352 -19.27 -0.45 -0.35
CA ARG A 352 -19.79 -0.87 -1.66
C ARG A 352 -19.27 -2.23 -2.11
N LEU A 353 -17.98 -2.52 -1.86
CA LEU A 353 -17.34 -3.75 -2.34
C LEU A 353 -17.58 -4.94 -1.42
N THR A 354 -17.64 -4.73 -0.10
CA THR A 354 -17.62 -5.77 0.92
C THR A 354 -18.90 -5.84 1.76
N GLY A 355 -19.73 -4.80 1.71
CA GLY A 355 -20.91 -4.65 2.56
C GLY A 355 -20.62 -4.07 3.96
N HIS A 356 -19.35 -3.82 4.30
CA HIS A 356 -18.93 -3.24 5.57
C HIS A 356 -17.84 -2.18 5.40
N GLY A 357 -17.68 -1.28 6.38
CA GLY A 357 -16.63 -0.27 6.41
C GLY A 357 -15.30 -0.84 6.90
N TRP A 358 -14.53 0.00 7.59
CA TRP A 358 -13.22 -0.37 8.11
C TRP A 358 -13.26 -1.54 9.09
N THR A 359 -12.33 -2.48 8.94
CA THR A 359 -12.04 -3.49 9.95
C THR A 359 -11.56 -2.80 11.23
N SER A 360 -12.10 -3.17 12.39
CA SER A 360 -11.76 -2.54 13.67
C SER A 360 -10.30 -2.77 14.06
N LEU A 361 -9.73 -1.84 14.87
CA LEU A 361 -8.38 -2.01 15.41
C LEU A 361 -8.28 -3.31 16.22
N GLU A 362 -9.32 -3.64 16.97
CA GLU A 362 -9.37 -4.86 17.77
C GLU A 362 -9.28 -6.11 16.91
N ASP A 363 -10.06 -6.20 15.83
CA ASP A 363 -10.05 -7.35 14.91
C ASP A 363 -8.74 -7.45 14.15
N SER A 364 -8.18 -6.30 13.74
CA SER A 364 -6.87 -6.25 13.07
C SER A 364 -5.74 -6.74 13.96
N VAL A 365 -5.69 -6.29 15.22
CA VAL A 365 -4.67 -6.70 16.19
C VAL A 365 -4.82 -8.18 16.58
N LYS A 366 -6.06 -8.65 16.80
CA LYS A 366 -6.32 -10.07 17.12
C LYS A 366 -5.90 -10.97 15.96
N ALA A 367 -6.30 -10.65 14.73
CA ALA A 367 -5.93 -11.43 13.54
C ALA A 367 -4.42 -11.41 13.29
N ASN A 368 -3.74 -10.31 13.59
CA ASN A 368 -2.28 -10.22 13.51
C ASN A 368 -1.60 -11.11 14.56
N ALA A 369 -2.14 -11.16 15.77
CA ALA A 369 -1.56 -11.93 16.88
C ALA A 369 -1.84 -13.43 16.79
N GLU A 370 -2.96 -13.86 16.21
CA GLU A 370 -3.45 -15.23 16.19
C GLU A 370 -2.42 -16.24 15.69
N GLY A 371 -1.78 -15.96 14.57
CA GLY A 371 -0.73 -16.82 14.02
C GLY A 371 0.61 -16.79 14.78
N VAL A 372 0.75 -15.92 15.80
CA VAL A 372 1.93 -15.85 16.69
C VAL A 372 1.66 -16.63 17.99
N VAL A 373 0.41 -16.65 18.42
CA VAL A 373 -0.01 -17.27 19.69
C VAL A 373 -0.24 -18.76 19.52
N ALA A 374 -0.62 -19.20 18.31
CA ALA A 374 -0.78 -20.61 17.96
C ALA A 374 0.57 -21.34 17.99
#